data_9f86d39ad32e1872cf3460d4a3b989f1
#
_entry.id   9f86d39ad32e1872cf3460d4a3b989f1
#
_cell.length_a   1.000
_cell.length_b   1.000
_cell.length_c   1.000
_cell.angle_alpha   90.00
_cell.angle_beta   90.00
_cell.angle_gamma   90.00
#
_symmetry.space_group_name_H-M   'P 1'
#
loop_
_entity.id
_entity.type
_entity.pdbx_description
1 polymer ?
#
loop_
_entity_poly.entity_id
_entity_poly.type
_entity_poly.pdbx_seq_one_letter_code
_entity_poly.pdbx_strand_id
1 'polypeptide(L)'
;KGLLPPGSQNQQASAETTQKAIDYEKAKPVFELQNYSGYGFSNISLKVYPGEILGLAGVIGAGRTEIATTVFGRDKVLGGKAILDGKDVTGLSTKKVLEAGINYVPEDRHLHGLFKISDVAANTTSAMLGDKSMGSFFLNKKEEYRMTQKYVDDFRTKVTGQTQLTGSLSGGNQQKVVIGRSLSTSPKLVILDE
;
A
#
# COMPACT_ATOMS: atom_id res chain seq x y z
N LYS A 1 -31.38 2.81 46.76
CA LYS A 1 -29.96 2.49 46.98
C LYS A 1 -29.67 1.21 46.16
N GLY A 2 -29.24 1.36 44.92
CA GLY A 2 -28.81 0.27 44.05
C GLY A 2 -27.29 0.41 43.88
N LEU A 3 -26.55 -0.59 44.32
CA LEU A 3 -25.11 -0.72 44.14
C LEU A 3 -24.85 -1.22 42.71
N LEU A 4 -24.05 -0.48 41.95
CA LEU A 4 -23.45 -0.91 40.66
C LEU A 4 -22.35 -1.95 40.95
N PRO A 5 -22.20 -2.99 40.12
CA PRO A 5 -21.11 -3.95 40.26
C PRO A 5 -19.75 -3.30 39.87
N PRO A 6 -18.63 -3.77 40.47
CA PRO A 6 -17.31 -3.20 40.23
C PRO A 6 -16.84 -3.46 38.79
N GLY A 7 -16.24 -2.44 38.21
CA GLY A 7 -15.87 -2.31 36.82
C GLY A 7 -15.01 -3.44 36.25
N SER A 8 -15.41 -3.84 35.05
CA SER A 8 -14.52 -4.52 34.11
C SER A 8 -13.39 -3.57 33.70
N GLN A 9 -12.19 -3.82 34.20
CA GLN A 9 -10.98 -3.18 33.72
C GLN A 9 -10.77 -3.62 32.25
N ASN A 10 -11.07 -2.73 31.31
CA ASN A 10 -10.59 -2.83 29.96
C ASN A 10 -9.07 -2.75 30.01
N GLN A 11 -8.41 -3.90 29.94
CA GLN A 11 -7.01 -3.98 29.56
C GLN A 11 -6.92 -3.64 28.07
N GLN A 12 -6.81 -2.37 27.76
CA GLN A 12 -6.26 -1.92 26.50
C GLN A 12 -4.77 -2.35 26.50
N ALA A 13 -4.50 -3.48 25.85
CA ALA A 13 -3.16 -3.82 25.45
C ALA A 13 -2.75 -2.78 24.38
N SER A 14 -2.12 -1.68 24.84
CA SER A 14 -1.37 -0.79 23.98
C SER A 14 -0.19 -1.61 23.46
N ALA A 15 -0.28 -2.06 22.21
CA ALA A 15 0.89 -2.48 21.46
C ALA A 15 1.76 -1.23 21.28
N GLU A 16 2.65 -0.97 22.21
CA GLU A 16 3.76 -0.05 22.03
C GLU A 16 4.65 -0.62 20.92
N THR A 17 4.33 -0.26 19.68
CA THR A 17 5.27 -0.37 18.59
C THR A 17 6.35 0.66 18.85
N THR A 18 7.42 0.24 19.51
CA THR A 18 8.61 1.07 19.71
C THR A 18 9.21 1.28 18.32
N GLN A 19 8.77 2.33 17.61
CA GLN A 19 9.47 2.80 16.42
C GLN A 19 10.88 3.19 16.89
N LYS A 20 11.89 2.42 16.47
CA LYS A 20 13.28 2.82 16.63
C LYS A 20 13.43 4.18 15.98
N ALA A 21 13.88 5.18 16.77
CA ALA A 21 14.17 6.50 16.23
C ALA A 21 15.15 6.38 15.06
N ILE A 22 14.76 6.95 13.90
CA ILE A 22 15.60 6.92 12.70
C ILE A 22 16.75 7.91 12.91
N ASP A 23 17.99 7.44 12.81
CA ASP A 23 19.18 8.30 12.78
C ASP A 23 19.33 8.86 11.34
N TYR A 24 18.69 9.99 11.07
CA TYR A 24 18.67 10.64 9.75
C TYR A 24 20.04 11.06 9.25
N GLU A 25 21.05 11.21 10.14
CA GLU A 25 22.42 11.57 9.75
C GLU A 25 23.18 10.37 9.14
N LYS A 26 22.86 9.16 9.58
CA LYS A 26 23.53 7.92 9.15
C LYS A 26 22.68 7.07 8.22
N ALA A 27 21.35 7.22 8.26
CA ALA A 27 20.46 6.41 7.44
C ALA A 27 20.54 6.82 5.98
N LYS A 28 20.54 5.81 5.09
CA LYS A 28 20.36 6.05 3.66
C LYS A 28 18.86 6.03 3.35
N PRO A 29 18.34 7.01 2.59
CA PRO A 29 16.95 6.99 2.18
C PRO A 29 16.66 5.80 1.27
N VAL A 30 15.50 5.18 1.44
CA VAL A 30 15.01 4.14 0.54
C VAL A 30 14.39 4.75 -0.70
N PHE A 31 13.82 5.96 -0.58
CA PHE A 31 13.21 6.67 -1.68
C PHE A 31 13.51 8.17 -1.62
N GLU A 32 13.76 8.78 -2.77
CA GLU A 32 14.01 10.21 -2.90
C GLU A 32 13.31 10.80 -4.11
N LEU A 33 12.72 11.99 -3.94
CA LEU A 33 12.38 12.89 -5.03
C LEU A 33 13.33 14.07 -5.02
N GLN A 34 13.84 14.44 -6.19
CA GLN A 34 14.79 15.55 -6.38
C GLN A 34 14.23 16.51 -7.43
N ASN A 35 13.77 17.69 -7.00
CA ASN A 35 13.18 18.73 -7.85
C ASN A 35 12.08 18.17 -8.77
N TYR A 36 11.33 17.18 -8.27
CA TYR A 36 10.37 16.40 -9.04
C TYR A 36 9.16 17.25 -9.42
N SER A 37 8.74 17.16 -10.68
CA SER A 37 7.66 17.98 -11.23
C SER A 37 6.78 17.15 -12.15
N GLY A 38 5.49 17.39 -12.09
CA GLY A 38 4.44 16.78 -12.92
C GLY A 38 3.27 17.74 -13.12
N TYR A 39 2.18 17.26 -13.66
CA TYR A 39 0.96 18.04 -13.78
C TYR A 39 0.39 18.30 -12.36
N GLY A 40 0.09 19.57 -12.06
CA GLY A 40 -0.50 19.98 -10.79
C GLY A 40 0.49 20.18 -9.63
N PHE A 41 1.79 19.89 -9.82
CA PHE A 41 2.83 20.13 -8.81
C PHE A 41 4.19 20.41 -9.45
N SER A 42 5.08 21.07 -8.72
CA SER A 42 6.43 21.40 -9.23
C SER A 42 7.47 21.45 -8.12
N ASN A 43 8.71 21.07 -8.48
CA ASN A 43 9.91 21.24 -7.66
C ASN A 43 9.82 20.59 -6.27
N ILE A 44 9.25 19.38 -6.19
CA ILE A 44 9.13 18.64 -4.95
C ILE A 44 10.43 17.89 -4.68
N SER A 45 10.96 18.07 -3.47
CA SER A 45 12.10 17.31 -2.97
C SER A 45 11.76 16.73 -1.61
N LEU A 46 11.87 15.40 -1.47
CA LEU A 46 11.64 14.69 -0.22
C LEU A 46 12.48 13.42 -0.14
N LYS A 47 12.63 12.88 1.05
CA LYS A 47 13.30 11.61 1.31
C LYS A 47 12.45 10.77 2.23
N VAL A 48 12.45 9.46 1.98
CA VAL A 48 11.79 8.47 2.84
C VAL A 48 12.82 7.44 3.25
N TYR A 49 12.87 7.12 4.54
CA TYR A 49 13.85 6.21 5.11
C TYR A 49 13.23 4.84 5.41
N PRO A 50 14.01 3.76 5.55
CA PRO A 50 13.49 2.44 5.88
C PRO A 50 12.70 2.45 7.19
N GLY A 51 11.44 1.96 7.13
CA GLY A 51 10.53 1.91 8.27
C GLY A 51 9.85 3.25 8.61
N GLU A 52 10.10 4.31 7.83
CA GLU A 52 9.46 5.61 8.00
C GLU A 52 8.05 5.63 7.41
N ILE A 53 7.16 6.34 8.08
CA ILE A 53 5.85 6.75 7.56
C ILE A 53 5.91 8.26 7.35
N LEU A 54 6.04 8.68 6.10
CA LEU A 54 6.04 10.09 5.71
C LEU A 54 4.62 10.53 5.33
N GLY A 55 4.06 11.49 6.05
CA GLY A 55 2.75 12.08 5.74
C GLY A 55 2.89 13.32 4.84
N LEU A 56 2.14 13.35 3.75
CA LEU A 56 1.99 14.53 2.90
C LEU A 56 0.69 15.26 3.25
N ALA A 57 0.79 16.41 3.92
CA ALA A 57 -0.36 17.25 4.27
C ALA A 57 -0.58 18.34 3.22
N GLY A 58 -1.83 18.65 2.95
CA GLY A 58 -2.21 19.73 2.02
C GLY A 58 -3.73 19.86 1.89
N VAL A 59 -4.18 21.00 1.41
CA VAL A 59 -5.59 21.24 1.08
C VAL A 59 -5.99 20.45 -0.17
N ILE A 60 -7.28 20.31 -0.43
CA ILE A 60 -7.80 19.68 -1.65
C ILE A 60 -7.21 20.43 -2.87
N GLY A 61 -6.70 19.67 -3.84
CA GLY A 61 -6.03 20.23 -5.03
C GLY A 61 -4.58 20.68 -4.82
N ALA A 62 -3.95 20.31 -3.69
CA ALA A 62 -2.54 20.61 -3.43
C ALA A 62 -1.54 19.73 -4.20
N GLY A 63 -1.99 18.87 -5.10
CA GLY A 63 -1.11 18.04 -5.93
C GLY A 63 -0.65 16.72 -5.29
N ARG A 64 -1.22 16.32 -4.14
CA ARG A 64 -0.80 15.08 -3.43
C ARG A 64 -1.03 13.83 -4.26
N THR A 65 -2.23 13.65 -4.78
CA THR A 65 -2.59 12.53 -5.67
C THR A 65 -1.76 12.54 -6.95
N GLU A 66 -1.54 13.73 -7.53
CA GLU A 66 -0.74 13.91 -8.73
C GLU A 66 0.74 13.51 -8.52
N ILE A 67 1.31 13.80 -7.35
CA ILE A 67 2.65 13.31 -6.97
C ILE A 67 2.65 11.78 -6.93
N ALA A 68 1.67 11.19 -6.23
CA ALA A 68 1.55 9.74 -6.06
C ALA A 68 1.40 9.01 -7.40
N THR A 69 0.49 9.48 -8.27
CA THR A 69 0.22 8.88 -9.58
C THR A 69 1.38 9.05 -10.56
N THR A 70 2.09 10.20 -10.49
CA THR A 70 3.29 10.44 -11.30
C THR A 70 4.44 9.53 -10.87
N VAL A 71 4.69 9.37 -9.57
CA VAL A 71 5.70 8.43 -9.04
C VAL A 71 5.35 6.99 -9.43
N PHE A 72 4.07 6.63 -9.38
CA PHE A 72 3.60 5.29 -9.76
C PHE A 72 3.63 5.03 -11.28
N GLY A 73 3.97 6.04 -12.09
CA GLY A 73 4.11 5.92 -13.54
C GLY A 73 2.78 5.91 -14.30
N ARG A 74 1.70 6.46 -13.71
CA ARG A 74 0.42 6.69 -14.39
C ARG A 74 0.42 8.02 -15.14
N ASP A 75 1.09 9.04 -14.57
CA ASP A 75 1.16 10.37 -15.14
C ASP A 75 2.58 10.69 -15.59
N LYS A 76 2.69 11.67 -16.49
CA LYS A 76 3.95 12.06 -17.11
C LYS A 76 4.80 12.91 -16.18
N VAL A 77 6.06 12.54 -16.02
CA VAL A 77 7.08 13.37 -15.36
C VAL A 77 7.43 14.55 -16.26
N LEU A 78 7.45 15.76 -15.70
CA LEU A 78 7.84 17.00 -16.38
C LEU A 78 9.25 17.46 -16.01
N GLY A 79 9.82 16.98 -14.90
CA GLY A 79 11.19 17.31 -14.50
C GLY A 79 11.60 16.64 -13.19
N GLY A 80 12.88 16.74 -12.87
CA GLY A 80 13.47 16.16 -11.66
C GLY A 80 13.70 14.65 -11.74
N LYS A 81 13.95 14.03 -10.58
CA LYS A 81 14.25 12.59 -10.47
C LYS A 81 13.50 11.93 -9.34
N ALA A 82 13.16 10.67 -9.53
CA ALA A 82 12.70 9.74 -8.51
C ALA A 82 13.70 8.59 -8.37
N ILE A 83 14.18 8.34 -7.17
CA ILE A 83 15.25 7.37 -6.89
C ILE A 83 14.76 6.39 -5.84
N LEU A 84 14.83 5.09 -6.11
CA LEU A 84 14.51 3.99 -5.19
C LEU A 84 15.77 3.15 -4.95
N ASP A 85 16.22 3.02 -3.70
CA ASP A 85 17.46 2.30 -3.33
C ASP A 85 18.67 2.72 -4.20
N GLY A 86 18.82 4.02 -4.47
CA GLY A 86 19.88 4.56 -5.29
C GLY A 86 19.72 4.32 -6.80
N LYS A 87 18.64 3.70 -7.26
CA LYS A 87 18.34 3.48 -8.68
C LYS A 87 17.34 4.51 -9.18
N ASP A 88 17.62 5.08 -10.34
CA ASP A 88 16.71 6.02 -11.01
C ASP A 88 15.48 5.27 -11.54
N VAL A 89 14.30 5.64 -11.05
CA VAL A 89 12.99 5.10 -11.44
C VAL A 89 12.13 6.16 -12.14
N THR A 90 12.71 7.28 -12.52
CA THR A 90 12.04 8.42 -13.12
C THR A 90 11.35 8.04 -14.43
N GLY A 91 10.05 8.31 -14.51
CA GLY A 91 9.26 8.10 -15.74
C GLY A 91 9.16 6.65 -16.20
N LEU A 92 9.44 5.69 -15.33
CA LEU A 92 9.17 4.28 -15.63
C LEU A 92 7.67 4.04 -15.79
N SER A 93 7.31 3.08 -16.65
CA SER A 93 5.92 2.63 -16.75
C SER A 93 5.47 1.95 -15.44
N THR A 94 4.18 1.98 -15.14
CA THR A 94 3.58 1.36 -13.94
C THR A 94 4.07 -0.08 -13.70
N LYS A 95 4.18 -0.89 -14.77
CA LYS A 95 4.71 -2.25 -14.65
C LYS A 95 6.15 -2.26 -14.11
N LYS A 96 7.02 -1.42 -14.64
CA LYS A 96 8.43 -1.33 -14.19
C LYS A 96 8.57 -0.74 -12.81
N VAL A 97 7.67 0.18 -12.43
CA VAL A 97 7.58 0.76 -11.08
C VAL A 97 7.22 -0.32 -10.06
N LEU A 98 6.21 -1.16 -10.37
CA LEU A 98 5.85 -2.32 -9.56
C LEU A 98 7.00 -3.33 -9.42
N GLU A 99 7.65 -3.66 -10.55
CA GLU A 99 8.82 -4.56 -10.57
C GLU A 99 10.02 -3.99 -9.77
N ALA A 100 10.17 -2.67 -9.71
CA ALA A 100 11.18 -2.01 -8.87
C ALA A 100 10.86 -2.08 -7.36
N GLY A 101 9.59 -2.32 -7.01
CA GLY A 101 9.12 -2.46 -5.63
C GLY A 101 8.38 -1.24 -5.08
N ILE A 102 7.76 -0.43 -5.92
CA ILE A 102 6.85 0.66 -5.50
C ILE A 102 5.42 0.22 -5.75
N ASN A 103 4.58 0.26 -4.72
CA ASN A 103 3.15 0.01 -4.83
C ASN A 103 2.33 1.26 -4.49
N TYR A 104 1.13 1.31 -5.05
CA TYR A 104 0.20 2.42 -4.89
C TYR A 104 -1.19 1.90 -4.50
N VAL A 105 -1.74 2.46 -3.45
CA VAL A 105 -3.11 2.25 -2.99
C VAL A 105 -3.89 3.52 -3.34
N PRO A 106 -4.83 3.45 -4.29
CA PRO A 106 -5.58 4.63 -4.74
C PRO A 106 -6.64 5.05 -3.73
N GLU A 107 -6.98 6.34 -3.73
CA GLU A 107 -8.10 6.93 -3.00
C GLU A 107 -9.43 6.23 -3.38
N ASP A 108 -9.77 6.21 -4.66
CA ASP A 108 -10.97 5.51 -5.14
C ASP A 108 -10.69 4.02 -5.39
N ARG A 109 -10.92 3.22 -4.32
CA ARG A 109 -10.81 1.76 -4.41
C ARG A 109 -11.84 1.13 -5.35
N HIS A 110 -12.96 1.81 -5.62
CA HIS A 110 -14.04 1.26 -6.44
C HIS A 110 -13.75 1.33 -7.94
N LEU A 111 -13.07 2.39 -8.36
CA LEU A 111 -12.66 2.57 -9.75
C LEU A 111 -11.29 1.94 -10.03
N HIS A 112 -10.37 1.99 -9.05
CA HIS A 112 -8.97 1.67 -9.30
C HIS A 112 -8.38 0.61 -8.37
N GLY A 113 -9.10 0.25 -7.30
CA GLY A 113 -8.57 -0.58 -6.24
C GLY A 113 -9.10 -2.02 -6.20
N LEU A 114 -10.30 -2.32 -6.69
CA LEU A 114 -10.94 -3.63 -6.51
C LEU A 114 -11.64 -4.15 -7.76
N PHE A 115 -11.54 -5.45 -7.96
CA PHE A 115 -12.38 -6.21 -8.87
C PHE A 115 -13.60 -6.73 -8.08
N LYS A 116 -14.70 -5.94 -8.01
CA LYS A 116 -15.86 -6.24 -7.15
C LYS A 116 -16.53 -7.58 -7.46
N ILE A 117 -16.46 -8.04 -8.71
CA ILE A 117 -17.01 -9.32 -9.19
C ILE A 117 -16.09 -10.51 -8.91
N SER A 118 -14.87 -10.25 -8.43
CA SER A 118 -13.91 -11.29 -8.06
C SER A 118 -13.90 -11.48 -6.53
N ASP A 119 -13.45 -12.64 -6.11
CA ASP A 119 -13.34 -12.99 -4.71
C ASP A 119 -12.14 -12.34 -4.00
N VAL A 120 -12.07 -12.53 -2.69
CA VAL A 120 -11.00 -12.00 -1.84
C VAL A 120 -9.65 -12.53 -2.26
N ALA A 121 -9.56 -13.84 -2.61
CA ALA A 121 -8.31 -14.46 -2.99
C ALA A 121 -7.75 -13.85 -4.28
N ALA A 122 -8.55 -13.80 -5.33
CA ALA A 122 -8.16 -13.21 -6.61
C ALA A 122 -7.78 -11.73 -6.49
N ASN A 123 -8.52 -10.96 -5.69
CA ASN A 123 -8.16 -9.55 -5.43
C ASN A 123 -6.83 -9.43 -4.70
N THR A 124 -6.60 -10.20 -3.62
CA THR A 124 -5.39 -10.10 -2.80
C THR A 124 -4.14 -10.48 -3.59
N THR A 125 -4.23 -11.46 -4.48
CA THR A 125 -3.06 -12.00 -5.18
C THR A 125 -2.88 -11.48 -6.60
N SER A 126 -3.82 -10.65 -7.10
CA SER A 126 -3.79 -10.15 -8.48
C SER A 126 -2.50 -9.40 -8.83
N ALA A 127 -1.86 -8.71 -7.88
CA ALA A 127 -0.59 -8.02 -8.10
C ALA A 127 0.61 -8.97 -8.23
N MET A 128 0.45 -10.24 -7.82
CA MET A 128 1.48 -11.26 -7.91
C MET A 128 1.36 -12.12 -9.18
N LEU A 129 0.38 -11.86 -10.04
CA LEU A 129 0.24 -12.59 -11.30
C LEU A 129 1.49 -12.36 -12.17
N GLY A 130 2.19 -13.44 -12.48
CA GLY A 130 3.50 -13.41 -13.15
C GLY A 130 4.70 -13.66 -12.22
N ASP A 131 4.51 -13.64 -10.90
CA ASP A 131 5.51 -14.16 -9.98
C ASP A 131 5.58 -15.69 -10.07
N LYS A 132 6.79 -16.23 -10.04
CA LYS A 132 7.02 -17.68 -10.15
C LYS A 132 6.37 -18.48 -9.04
N SER A 133 6.22 -17.92 -7.84
CA SER A 133 5.56 -18.59 -6.70
C SER A 133 4.07 -18.83 -6.97
N MET A 134 3.45 -17.96 -7.76
CA MET A 134 2.05 -18.08 -8.15
C MET A 134 1.81 -19.04 -9.32
N GLY A 135 2.88 -19.61 -9.87
CA GLY A 135 2.84 -20.54 -11.00
C GLY A 135 3.11 -19.87 -12.34
N SER A 136 3.46 -20.66 -13.35
CA SER A 136 3.81 -20.15 -14.68
C SER A 136 2.69 -20.32 -15.71
N PHE A 137 2.07 -21.51 -15.76
CA PHE A 137 0.98 -21.85 -16.70
C PHE A 137 -0.37 -21.94 -16.00
N PHE A 138 -0.38 -22.45 -14.79
CA PHE A 138 -1.57 -22.57 -13.94
C PHE A 138 -1.32 -21.85 -12.63
N LEU A 139 -2.36 -21.20 -12.13
CA LEU A 139 -2.31 -20.54 -10.84
C LEU A 139 -2.10 -21.54 -9.71
N ASN A 140 -1.09 -21.30 -8.87
CA ASN A 140 -0.82 -22.10 -7.68
C ASN A 140 -1.85 -21.78 -6.58
N LYS A 141 -2.96 -22.52 -6.60
CA LYS A 141 -4.08 -22.31 -5.65
C LYS A 141 -3.69 -22.45 -4.19
N LYS A 142 -2.69 -23.29 -3.88
CA LYS A 142 -2.19 -23.45 -2.51
C LYS A 142 -1.48 -22.19 -2.02
N GLU A 143 -0.68 -21.57 -2.89
CA GLU A 143 0.03 -20.34 -2.57
C GLU A 143 -0.93 -19.15 -2.52
N GLU A 144 -1.87 -19.06 -3.47
CA GLU A 144 -2.94 -18.07 -3.43
C GLU A 144 -3.69 -18.11 -2.10
N TYR A 145 -4.10 -19.31 -1.67
CA TYR A 145 -4.80 -19.50 -0.38
C TYR A 145 -3.93 -19.07 0.80
N ARG A 146 -2.67 -19.48 0.82
CA ARG A 146 -1.72 -19.16 1.90
C ARG A 146 -1.49 -17.66 2.03
N MET A 147 -1.24 -16.98 0.91
CA MET A 147 -1.02 -15.54 0.88
C MET A 147 -2.27 -14.77 1.28
N THR A 148 -3.42 -15.17 0.76
CA THR A 148 -4.70 -14.54 1.10
C THR A 148 -4.99 -14.68 2.59
N GLN A 149 -4.81 -15.89 3.16
CA GLN A 149 -5.05 -16.13 4.58
C GLN A 149 -4.15 -15.25 5.45
N LYS A 150 -2.86 -15.15 5.09
CA LYS A 150 -1.93 -14.28 5.80
C LYS A 150 -2.47 -12.85 5.92
N TYR A 151 -2.90 -12.23 4.81
CA TYR A 151 -3.37 -10.84 4.85
C TYR A 151 -4.78 -10.69 5.46
N VAL A 152 -5.64 -11.70 5.33
CA VAL A 152 -6.92 -11.74 6.05
C VAL A 152 -6.68 -11.69 7.56
N ASP A 153 -5.72 -12.47 8.07
CA ASP A 153 -5.38 -12.55 9.48
C ASP A 153 -4.64 -11.28 9.96
N ASP A 154 -3.59 -10.86 9.23
CA ASP A 154 -2.77 -9.69 9.57
C ASP A 154 -3.64 -8.42 9.73
N PHE A 155 -4.61 -8.23 8.84
CA PHE A 155 -5.51 -7.08 8.87
C PHE A 155 -6.82 -7.34 9.61
N ARG A 156 -7.03 -8.56 10.15
CA ARG A 156 -8.29 -8.95 10.79
C ARG A 156 -9.48 -8.62 9.88
N THR A 157 -9.39 -9.02 8.61
CA THR A 157 -10.41 -8.75 7.60
C THR A 157 -11.60 -9.67 7.87
N LYS A 158 -12.79 -9.09 8.03
CA LYS A 158 -14.01 -9.88 8.28
C LYS A 158 -14.52 -10.41 6.95
N VAL A 159 -14.33 -11.71 6.72
CA VAL A 159 -14.78 -12.46 5.54
C VAL A 159 -15.42 -13.78 5.99
N THR A 160 -16.36 -14.30 5.22
CA THR A 160 -16.95 -15.63 5.44
C THR A 160 -16.08 -16.74 4.85
N GLY A 161 -15.13 -16.38 3.99
CA GLY A 161 -14.15 -17.25 3.34
C GLY A 161 -13.45 -16.50 2.20
N GLN A 162 -12.38 -17.07 1.69
CA GLN A 162 -11.57 -16.41 0.66
C GLN A 162 -12.25 -16.33 -0.71
N THR A 163 -13.28 -17.16 -0.93
CA THR A 163 -14.12 -17.15 -2.14
C THR A 163 -15.27 -16.14 -2.07
N GLN A 164 -15.40 -15.40 -0.94
CA GLN A 164 -16.38 -14.34 -0.83
C GLN A 164 -16.09 -13.22 -1.83
N LEU A 165 -17.13 -12.78 -2.56
CA LEU A 165 -16.99 -11.65 -3.49
C LEU A 165 -16.65 -10.36 -2.75
N THR A 166 -15.63 -9.64 -3.23
CA THR A 166 -15.20 -8.39 -2.58
C THR A 166 -16.26 -7.30 -2.64
N GLY A 167 -17.15 -7.33 -3.62
CA GLY A 167 -18.30 -6.42 -3.71
C GLY A 167 -19.28 -6.54 -2.55
N SER A 168 -19.34 -7.69 -1.85
CA SER A 168 -20.22 -7.92 -0.69
C SER A 168 -19.60 -7.48 0.64
N LEU A 169 -18.32 -7.11 0.66
CA LEU A 169 -17.64 -6.68 1.87
C LEU A 169 -18.01 -5.24 2.24
N SER A 170 -17.96 -4.93 3.54
CA SER A 170 -18.01 -3.54 4.00
C SER A 170 -16.82 -2.73 3.48
N GLY A 171 -16.98 -1.40 3.35
CA GLY A 171 -15.93 -0.52 2.82
C GLY A 171 -14.58 -0.68 3.52
N GLY A 172 -14.56 -0.78 4.87
CA GLY A 172 -13.33 -1.01 5.61
C GLY A 172 -12.67 -2.36 5.33
N ASN A 173 -13.44 -3.43 5.10
CA ASN A 173 -12.88 -4.73 4.72
C ASN A 173 -12.38 -4.72 3.26
N GLN A 174 -13.06 -4.01 2.36
CA GLN A 174 -12.57 -3.78 1.00
C GLN A 174 -11.21 -3.07 1.00
N GLN A 175 -11.04 -2.03 1.83
CA GLN A 175 -9.76 -1.31 1.96
C GLN A 175 -8.64 -2.23 2.44
N LYS A 176 -8.91 -3.10 3.41
CA LYS A 176 -7.95 -4.10 3.89
C LYS A 176 -7.49 -5.07 2.80
N VAL A 177 -8.40 -5.48 1.91
CA VAL A 177 -8.05 -6.33 0.75
C VAL A 177 -7.14 -5.58 -0.22
N VAL A 178 -7.42 -4.29 -0.51
CA VAL A 178 -6.56 -3.46 -1.38
C VAL A 178 -5.16 -3.29 -0.80
N ILE A 179 -5.06 -3.02 0.51
CA ILE A 179 -3.77 -2.92 1.20
C ILE A 179 -3.05 -4.26 1.16
N GLY A 180 -3.75 -5.37 1.46
CA GLY A 180 -3.19 -6.73 1.40
C GLY A 180 -2.61 -7.05 0.02
N ARG A 181 -3.33 -6.69 -1.06
CA ARG A 181 -2.83 -6.81 -2.43
C ARG A 181 -1.54 -6.03 -2.66
N SER A 182 -1.48 -4.79 -2.19
CA SER A 182 -0.29 -3.96 -2.35
C SER A 182 0.92 -4.51 -1.61
N LEU A 183 0.71 -5.11 -0.44
CA LEU A 183 1.78 -5.70 0.35
C LEU A 183 2.17 -7.12 -0.10
N SER A 184 1.32 -7.82 -0.86
CA SER A 184 1.58 -9.19 -1.31
C SER A 184 2.86 -9.32 -2.14
N THR A 185 3.24 -8.27 -2.87
CA THR A 185 4.47 -8.22 -3.68
C THR A 185 5.72 -7.88 -2.87
N SER A 186 5.62 -7.73 -1.53
CA SER A 186 6.73 -7.31 -0.65
C SER A 186 7.44 -6.04 -1.11
N PRO A 187 6.70 -4.94 -1.31
CA PRO A 187 7.25 -3.71 -1.85
C PRO A 187 8.24 -3.05 -0.89
N LYS A 188 9.16 -2.25 -1.45
CA LYS A 188 10.09 -1.40 -0.72
C LYS A 188 9.46 -0.06 -0.30
N LEU A 189 8.51 0.42 -1.10
CA LEU A 189 7.75 1.63 -0.88
C LEU A 189 6.26 1.37 -1.17
N VAL A 190 5.40 1.78 -0.25
CA VAL A 190 3.96 1.81 -0.46
C VAL A 190 3.48 3.26 -0.38
N ILE A 191 2.79 3.71 -1.40
CA ILE A 191 2.13 5.03 -1.42
C ILE A 191 0.66 4.78 -1.12
N LEU A 192 0.16 5.41 -0.06
CA LEU A 192 -1.25 5.37 0.32
C LEU A 192 -1.86 6.74 0.01
N ASP A 193 -2.86 6.75 -0.87
CA ASP A 193 -3.58 7.95 -1.26
C ASP A 193 -4.98 7.90 -0.62
N GLU A 194 -5.01 8.39 0.64
CA GLU A 194 -6.14 8.38 1.63
C GLU A 194 -6.61 7.04 2.16
#